data_ff31ae7c89377fcff75942f751dad5e6
#
_entry.id   ff31ae7c89377fcff75942f751dad5e6
#
_cell.length_a   1.000
_cell.length_b   1.000
_cell.length_c   1.000
_cell.angle_alpha   90.00
_cell.angle_beta   90.00
_cell.angle_gamma   90.00
#
_symmetry.space_group_name_H-M   'P 1'
#
loop_
_entity.id
_entity.type
_entity.pdbx_description
1 polymer ?
#
loop_
_entity_poly.entity_id
_entity_poly.type
_entity_poly.pdbx_seq_one_letter_code
_entity_poly.pdbx_strand_id
1 'polypeptide(L)'
;MPMIKGGNIVYGEDADPDEAIRTIHRAIDMGVTFFDTAQIYGPFQNEELVGEAIKGKRDGLIIATKFGFRFDGNRITGVDGSAANARASVEGSLKRLGIDCID
;
A
#
# COMPACT_ATOMS: atom_id res chain seq x y z
N MET A 1 -2.30 -5.49 5.55
CA MET A 1 -3.01 -6.66 5.01
C MET A 1 -3.28 -6.45 3.52
N PRO A 2 -2.88 -7.38 2.67
CA PRO A 2 -3.16 -7.22 1.24
C PRO A 2 -4.65 -7.35 0.97
N MET A 3 -5.17 -6.42 0.21
CA MET A 3 -6.59 -6.37 -0.15
C MET A 3 -6.81 -6.94 -1.54
N ILE A 4 -5.93 -7.81 -1.99
CA ILE A 4 -5.96 -8.40 -3.31
C ILE A 4 -6.09 -9.91 -3.16
N LYS A 5 -6.86 -10.50 -4.05
CA LYS A 5 -7.16 -11.92 -4.02
C LYS A 5 -5.90 -12.77 -3.90
N GLY A 6 -5.98 -13.83 -3.12
CA GLY A 6 -4.86 -14.72 -2.89
C GLY A 6 -4.12 -14.45 -1.58
N GLY A 7 -4.23 -13.26 -1.03
CA GLY A 7 -3.67 -12.94 0.28
C GLY A 7 -2.17 -13.06 0.41
N ASN A 8 -1.43 -13.16 -0.68
CA ASN A 8 0.02 -13.23 -0.68
C ASN A 8 0.61 -12.02 -1.41
N ILE A 9 1.92 -11.93 -1.43
CA ILE A 9 2.59 -10.79 -2.05
C ILE A 9 2.61 -10.83 -3.57
N VAL A 10 2.27 -11.96 -4.15
CA VAL A 10 2.16 -12.11 -5.62
C VAL A 10 0.69 -12.15 -5.96
N TYR A 11 0.20 -11.11 -6.59
CA TYR A 11 -1.21 -10.97 -6.89
C TYR A 11 -1.45 -11.34 -8.34
N GLY A 12 -2.44 -12.20 -8.54
CA GLY A 12 -2.79 -12.64 -9.86
C GLY A 12 -3.49 -11.56 -10.68
N GLU A 13 -3.60 -11.85 -11.96
CA GLU A 13 -4.30 -10.98 -12.91
C GLU A 13 -5.80 -10.93 -12.65
N ASP A 14 -6.30 -11.88 -11.85
CA ASP A 14 -7.70 -11.97 -11.48
C ASP A 14 -8.07 -11.11 -10.27
N ALA A 15 -7.15 -10.31 -9.75
CA ALA A 15 -7.45 -9.35 -8.70
C ALA A 15 -8.44 -8.30 -9.21
N ASP A 16 -9.42 -7.97 -8.38
CA ASP A 16 -10.44 -6.98 -8.73
C ASP A 16 -10.24 -5.71 -7.89
N PRO A 17 -9.62 -4.67 -8.46
CA PRO A 17 -9.36 -3.44 -7.73
C PRO A 17 -10.64 -2.75 -7.25
N ASP A 18 -11.71 -2.79 -8.04
CA ASP A 18 -12.95 -2.13 -7.68
C ASP A 18 -13.60 -2.80 -6.47
N GLU A 19 -13.57 -4.13 -6.42
CA GLU A 19 -14.07 -4.87 -5.27
C GLU A 19 -13.23 -4.58 -4.03
N ALA A 20 -11.91 -4.53 -4.17
CA ALA A 20 -11.00 -4.22 -3.07
C ALA A 20 -11.27 -2.82 -2.52
N ILE A 21 -11.49 -1.84 -3.39
CA ILE A 21 -11.82 -0.48 -2.98
C ILE A 21 -13.15 -0.45 -2.22
N ARG A 22 -14.16 -1.16 -2.72
CA ARG A 22 -15.45 -1.26 -2.02
C ARG A 22 -15.29 -1.89 -0.64
N THR A 23 -14.43 -2.90 -0.53
CA THR A 23 -14.14 -3.55 0.75
C THR A 23 -13.51 -2.58 1.74
N ILE A 24 -12.56 -1.77 1.28
CA ILE A 24 -11.92 -0.76 2.12
C ILE A 24 -12.94 0.29 2.56
N HIS A 25 -13.78 0.76 1.64
CA HIS A 25 -14.84 1.72 1.97
C HIS A 25 -15.80 1.14 3.00
N ARG A 26 -16.17 -0.14 2.85
CA ARG A 26 -17.04 -0.80 3.83
C ARG A 26 -16.36 -0.89 5.20
N ALA A 27 -15.07 -1.20 5.23
CA ALA A 27 -14.32 -1.26 6.47
C ALA A 27 -14.33 0.11 7.18
N ILE A 28 -14.10 1.18 6.43
CA ILE A 28 -14.14 2.54 6.97
C ILE A 28 -15.53 2.85 7.54
N ASP A 29 -16.58 2.51 6.81
CA ASP A 29 -17.97 2.72 7.26
C ASP A 29 -18.26 1.95 8.54
N MET A 30 -17.61 0.82 8.76
CA MET A 30 -17.77 0.00 9.95
C MET A 30 -16.88 0.44 11.12
N GLY A 31 -16.09 1.49 10.95
CA GLY A 31 -15.28 2.05 12.02
C GLY A 31 -13.82 1.62 12.01
N VAL A 32 -13.36 0.92 11.00
CA VAL A 32 -11.93 0.58 10.87
C VAL A 32 -11.15 1.85 10.53
N THR A 33 -10.10 2.12 11.32
CA THR A 33 -9.31 3.34 11.18
C THR A 33 -7.83 3.09 10.87
N PHE A 34 -7.38 1.85 10.96
CA PHE A 34 -5.97 1.50 10.75
C PHE A 34 -5.84 0.63 9.50
N PHE A 35 -5.02 1.08 8.55
CA PHE A 35 -4.73 0.33 7.32
C PHE A 35 -3.24 0.14 7.18
N ASP A 36 -2.82 -1.10 6.97
CA ASP A 36 -1.43 -1.50 6.87
C ASP A 36 -1.14 -2.06 5.48
N THR A 37 -0.19 -1.46 4.80
CA THR A 37 0.24 -1.89 3.47
C THR A 37 1.75 -2.05 3.44
N ALA A 38 2.34 -2.23 2.28
CA ALA A 38 3.79 -2.33 2.11
C ALA A 38 4.16 -2.15 0.64
N GLN A 39 5.39 -1.68 0.41
CA GLN A 39 5.92 -1.59 -0.96
C GLN A 39 5.91 -2.93 -1.67
N ILE A 40 6.19 -4.01 -0.93
CA ILE A 40 6.32 -5.35 -1.52
C ILE A 40 4.98 -5.93 -1.98
N TYR A 41 3.87 -5.36 -1.51
CA TYR A 41 2.55 -5.88 -1.89
C TYR A 41 2.23 -5.48 -3.32
N GLY A 42 2.39 -6.42 -4.23
CA GLY A 42 2.06 -6.26 -5.61
C GLY A 42 3.19 -6.21 -6.64
N PRO A 43 4.45 -5.81 -6.43
CA PRO A 43 4.84 -4.74 -5.54
C PRO A 43 4.23 -3.39 -5.96
N PHE A 44 4.15 -2.49 -5.05
CA PHE A 44 3.62 -1.13 -5.19
C PHE A 44 2.11 -1.04 -5.43
N GLN A 45 1.50 -2.07 -5.98
CA GLN A 45 0.08 -2.05 -6.37
C GLN A 45 -0.86 -1.84 -5.19
N ASN A 46 -0.54 -2.44 -4.05
CA ASN A 46 -1.41 -2.33 -2.88
C ASN A 46 -1.40 -0.91 -2.32
N GLU A 47 -0.24 -0.24 -2.31
CA GLU A 47 -0.18 1.16 -1.90
C GLU A 47 -1.02 2.04 -2.81
N GLU A 48 -0.96 1.82 -4.12
CA GLU A 48 -1.77 2.57 -5.07
C GLU A 48 -3.26 2.32 -4.85
N LEU A 49 -3.62 1.07 -4.60
CA LEU A 49 -5.00 0.68 -4.32
C LEU A 49 -5.54 1.35 -3.05
N VAL A 50 -4.76 1.29 -1.97
CA VAL A 50 -5.14 1.95 -0.72
C VAL A 50 -5.26 3.45 -0.93
N GLY A 51 -4.32 4.05 -1.65
CA GLY A 51 -4.35 5.47 -1.97
C GLY A 51 -5.63 5.88 -2.70
N GLU A 52 -6.03 5.10 -3.67
CA GLU A 52 -7.28 5.33 -4.40
C GLU A 52 -8.50 5.21 -3.47
N ALA A 53 -8.51 4.19 -2.62
CA ALA A 53 -9.63 3.91 -1.73
C ALA A 53 -9.81 4.97 -0.65
N ILE A 54 -8.73 5.55 -0.14
CA ILE A 54 -8.79 6.54 0.94
C ILE A 54 -8.89 7.98 0.44
N LYS A 55 -8.89 8.18 -0.86
CA LYS A 55 -8.99 9.51 -1.45
C LYS A 55 -10.26 10.20 -0.97
N GLY A 56 -10.09 11.37 -0.35
CA GLY A 56 -11.21 12.09 0.25
C GLY A 56 -11.67 11.57 1.60
N LYS A 57 -11.03 10.51 2.13
CA LYS A 57 -11.41 9.87 3.40
C LYS A 57 -10.23 9.79 4.39
N ARG A 58 -9.12 10.44 4.08
CA ARG A 58 -7.86 10.31 4.81
C ARG A 58 -7.96 10.71 6.29
N ASP A 59 -8.76 11.71 6.60
CA ASP A 59 -8.88 12.23 7.96
C ASP A 59 -9.42 11.15 8.90
N GLY A 60 -8.75 10.99 10.04
CA GLY A 60 -9.15 10.01 11.03
C GLY A 60 -8.60 8.60 10.77
N LEU A 61 -7.88 8.41 9.66
CA LEU A 61 -7.26 7.12 9.36
C LEU A 61 -5.78 7.11 9.74
N ILE A 62 -5.31 5.94 10.16
CA ILE A 62 -3.89 5.70 10.43
C ILE A 62 -3.39 4.80 9.30
N ILE A 63 -2.38 5.26 8.58
CA ILE A 63 -1.83 4.56 7.42
C ILE A 63 -0.40 4.13 7.73
N ALA A 64 -0.14 2.84 7.65
CA ALA A 64 1.18 2.25 7.84
C ALA A 64 1.63 1.56 6.56
N THR A 65 2.91 1.66 6.26
CA THR A 65 3.52 0.93 5.16
C THR A 65 4.91 0.48 5.57
N LYS A 66 5.59 -0.23 4.68
CA LYS A 66 6.87 -0.86 4.99
C LYS A 66 7.82 -0.71 3.80
N PHE A 67 9.11 -0.67 4.10
CA PHE A 67 10.16 -0.68 3.09
C PHE A 67 11.28 -1.63 3.52
N GLY A 68 12.31 -1.76 2.70
CA GLY A 68 13.49 -2.54 3.07
C GLY A 68 13.95 -3.49 1.98
N PHE A 69 13.22 -3.59 0.90
CA PHE A 69 13.62 -4.41 -0.24
C PHE A 69 14.16 -3.54 -1.37
N ARG A 70 15.07 -4.14 -2.14
CA ARG A 70 15.55 -3.54 -3.38
C ARG A 70 14.76 -4.12 -4.53
N PHE A 71 14.30 -3.25 -5.42
CA PHE A 71 13.47 -3.64 -6.55
C PHE A 71 14.20 -3.33 -7.86
N ASP A 72 13.99 -4.20 -8.84
CA ASP A 72 14.33 -3.96 -10.24
C ASP A 72 13.02 -4.16 -11.02
N GLY A 73 12.36 -3.04 -11.33
CA GLY A 73 11.00 -3.11 -11.85
C GLY A 73 10.08 -3.76 -10.83
N ASN A 74 9.49 -4.89 -11.18
CA ASN A 74 8.59 -5.65 -10.31
C ASN A 74 9.28 -6.81 -9.60
N ARG A 75 10.62 -6.91 -9.71
CA ARG A 75 11.38 -7.99 -9.10
C ARG A 75 12.08 -7.52 -7.85
N ILE A 76 12.08 -8.36 -6.84
CA ILE A 76 12.83 -8.14 -5.60
C ILE A 76 14.24 -8.70 -5.84
N THR A 77 15.25 -7.84 -5.71
CA THR A 77 16.64 -8.23 -5.96
C THR A 77 17.48 -8.30 -4.69
N GLY A 78 16.92 -7.95 -3.55
CA GLY A 78 17.63 -8.01 -2.30
C GLY A 78 16.99 -7.15 -1.23
N VAL A 79 17.75 -6.91 -0.18
CA VAL A 79 17.34 -6.11 0.98
C VAL A 79 18.18 -4.85 1.02
N ASP A 80 17.57 -3.71 1.32
CA ASP A 80 18.27 -2.44 1.42
C ASP A 80 17.63 -1.58 2.50
N GLY A 81 18.22 -1.57 3.69
CA GLY A 81 17.79 -0.76 4.82
C GLY A 81 18.54 0.56 4.96
N SER A 82 19.25 1.00 3.91
CA SER A 82 20.04 2.23 3.98
C SER A 82 19.16 3.46 4.17
N ALA A 83 19.76 4.54 4.69
CA ALA A 83 19.06 5.81 4.85
C ALA A 83 18.60 6.38 3.51
N ALA A 84 19.41 6.20 2.46
CA ALA A 84 19.04 6.66 1.11
C ALA A 84 17.80 5.93 0.62
N ASN A 85 17.73 4.60 0.82
CA ASN A 85 16.56 3.83 0.42
C ASN A 85 15.34 4.19 1.27
N ALA A 86 15.52 4.42 2.56
CA ALA A 86 14.43 4.83 3.43
C ALA A 86 13.79 6.13 2.93
N ARG A 87 14.61 7.11 2.58
CA ARG A 87 14.12 8.40 2.09
C ARG A 87 13.39 8.26 0.76
N ALA A 88 14.00 7.56 -0.20
CA ALA A 88 13.38 7.32 -1.50
C ALA A 88 12.08 6.52 -1.36
N SER A 89 12.05 5.56 -0.45
CA SER A 89 10.87 4.73 -0.21
C SER A 89 9.72 5.53 0.37
N VAL A 90 9.99 6.38 1.35
CA VAL A 90 8.95 7.23 1.94
C VAL A 90 8.36 8.15 0.87
N GLU A 91 9.20 8.80 0.09
CA GLU A 91 8.73 9.68 -0.99
C GLU A 91 7.86 8.92 -1.99
N GLY A 92 8.28 7.72 -2.37
CA GLY A 92 7.51 6.88 -3.29
C GLY A 92 6.18 6.45 -2.69
N SER A 93 6.19 6.04 -1.43
CA SER A 93 4.96 5.62 -0.74
C SER A 93 3.97 6.76 -0.58
N LEU A 94 4.43 7.94 -0.21
CA LEU A 94 3.57 9.13 -0.13
C LEU A 94 2.88 9.40 -1.46
N LYS A 95 3.63 9.27 -2.54
CA LYS A 95 3.11 9.50 -3.89
C LYS A 95 2.08 8.46 -4.28
N ARG A 96 2.37 7.17 -4.05
CA ARG A 96 1.44 6.09 -4.39
C ARG A 96 0.18 6.14 -3.55
N LEU A 97 0.33 6.44 -2.27
CA LEU A 97 -0.81 6.57 -1.36
C LEU A 97 -1.58 7.89 -1.55
N GLY A 98 -0.96 8.87 -2.21
CA GLY A 98 -1.60 10.16 -2.45
C GLY A 98 -1.82 10.97 -1.18
N ILE A 99 -0.93 10.82 -0.19
CA ILE A 99 -1.02 11.51 1.10
C ILE A 99 0.28 12.26 1.36
N ASP A 100 0.23 13.19 2.31
CA ASP A 100 1.39 14.01 2.66
C ASP A 100 2.04 13.57 3.98
N CYS A 101 1.48 12.59 4.64
CA CYS A 101 1.99 12.08 5.92
C CYS A 101 1.67 10.59 6.05
N ILE A 102 2.68 9.80 6.38
CA ILE A 102 2.52 8.39 6.74
C ILE A 102 2.62 8.30 8.26
N ASP A 103 1.66 7.64 8.89
CA ASP A 103 1.65 7.49 10.34
C ASP A 103 2.65 6.46 10.83
#